data_60f6f0477e666e2d2cf38d7e8446b365
#
_entry.id   60f6f0477e666e2d2cf38d7e8446b365
#
_cell.length_a   1.000
_cell.length_b   1.000
_cell.length_c   1.000
_cell.angle_alpha   90.00
_cell.angle_beta   90.00
_cell.angle_gamma   90.00
#
_symmetry.space_group_name_H-M   'P 1'
#
loop_
_entity.id
_entity.type
_entity.pdbx_description
1 polymer ?
#
loop_
_entity_poly.entity_id
_entity_poly.type
_entity_poly.pdbx_seq_one_letter_code
_entity_poly.pdbx_strand_id
1 'polypeptide(L)'
;EKILNNLLNSPGNFTASKLAWVKENEPLVYNQIEHVLLPGDYISYKFTNELTTTISALSEGIFWDFNKNEISKELLDYYHFEISLFPEIKQVFENHGQISSSVATELGLSANLKITYKAGDQPNNALSLGVVEPGEIATTAGTSGVIYGISSELKYDPNCRVNSFAHVNYSKELRRIGVLMCINGTGILNSLETM
;
A
#
# COMPACT_ATOMS: atom_id res chain seq x y z
N GLU A 1 -15.15 12.47 -10.26
CA GLU A 1 -15.47 11.04 -10.55
C GLU A 1 -14.42 10.34 -11.39
N LYS A 2 -13.93 10.93 -12.50
CA LYS A 2 -12.95 10.27 -13.39
C LYS A 2 -11.65 9.87 -12.66
N ILE A 3 -11.08 10.76 -11.87
CA ILE A 3 -9.84 10.48 -11.10
C ILE A 3 -10.05 9.34 -10.10
N LEU A 4 -11.22 9.27 -9.44
CA LEU A 4 -11.55 8.22 -8.47
C LEU A 4 -11.64 6.85 -9.14
N ASN A 5 -12.17 6.77 -10.36
CA ASN A 5 -12.20 5.53 -11.13
C ASN A 5 -10.79 5.04 -11.50
N ASN A 6 -9.85 5.96 -11.72
CA ASN A 6 -8.46 5.59 -12.02
C ASN A 6 -7.70 5.13 -10.77
N LEU A 7 -7.98 5.74 -9.62
CA LEU A 7 -7.36 5.42 -8.33
C LEU A 7 -8.05 4.27 -7.59
N LEU A 8 -9.25 3.87 -8.01
CA LEU A 8 -10.15 2.88 -7.40
C LEU A 8 -10.57 3.17 -5.96
N ASN A 9 -10.22 4.33 -5.43
CA ASN A 9 -10.56 4.77 -4.08
C ASN A 9 -10.79 6.27 -4.03
N SER A 10 -11.52 6.71 -3.00
CA SER A 10 -11.50 8.11 -2.56
C SER A 10 -10.24 8.38 -1.74
N PRO A 11 -9.60 9.56 -1.87
CA PRO A 11 -8.40 9.90 -1.09
C PRO A 11 -8.56 9.76 0.43
N GLY A 12 -9.74 10.11 0.96
CA GLY A 12 -10.12 9.89 2.36
C GLY A 12 -8.98 10.13 3.38
N ASN A 13 -8.69 9.11 4.18
CA ASN A 13 -7.63 9.14 5.20
C ASN A 13 -6.29 8.56 4.73
N PHE A 14 -6.09 8.41 3.44
CA PHE A 14 -4.88 7.82 2.87
C PHE A 14 -3.72 8.81 2.77
N THR A 15 -2.56 8.31 2.39
CA THR A 15 -1.31 9.08 2.38
C THR A 15 -1.41 10.35 1.52
N ALA A 16 -2.09 10.30 0.38
CA ALA A 16 -2.23 11.46 -0.50
C ALA A 16 -2.89 12.65 0.20
N SER A 17 -4.00 12.43 0.90
CA SER A 17 -4.70 13.51 1.63
C SER A 17 -3.95 13.94 2.90
N LYS A 18 -3.23 13.03 3.56
CA LYS A 18 -2.37 13.40 4.70
C LYS A 18 -1.20 14.27 4.25
N LEU A 19 -0.59 13.94 3.12
CA LEU A 19 0.47 14.76 2.53
C LEU A 19 -0.05 16.14 2.11
N ALA A 20 -1.26 16.21 1.54
CA ALA A 20 -1.92 17.47 1.23
C ALA A 20 -2.15 18.32 2.48
N TRP A 21 -2.64 17.69 3.55
CA TRP A 21 -2.81 18.36 4.84
C TRP A 21 -1.48 18.93 5.38
N VAL A 22 -0.39 18.16 5.32
CA VAL A 22 0.94 18.64 5.74
C VAL A 22 1.37 19.82 4.89
N LYS A 23 1.15 19.76 3.57
CA LYS A 23 1.48 20.85 2.65
C LYS A 23 0.75 22.15 3.00
N GLU A 24 -0.54 22.06 3.34
CA GLU A 24 -1.38 23.22 3.65
C GLU A 24 -1.15 23.77 5.05
N ASN A 25 -0.96 22.90 6.04
CA ASN A 25 -0.93 23.29 7.45
C ASN A 25 0.49 23.39 8.04
N GLU A 26 1.46 22.66 7.46
CA GLU A 26 2.85 22.58 7.90
C GLU A 26 3.83 22.85 6.75
N PRO A 27 3.72 24.01 6.02
CA PRO A 27 4.50 24.25 4.80
C PRO A 27 6.01 24.24 5.03
N LEU A 28 6.48 24.63 6.21
CA LEU A 28 7.92 24.57 6.54
C LEU A 28 8.41 23.11 6.65
N VAL A 29 7.57 22.20 7.12
CA VAL A 29 7.87 20.76 7.14
C VAL A 29 7.79 20.20 5.73
N TYR A 30 6.71 20.52 5.00
CA TYR A 30 6.53 20.03 3.63
C TYR A 30 7.71 20.38 2.72
N ASN A 31 8.23 21.61 2.81
CA ASN A 31 9.35 22.07 1.99
C ASN A 31 10.70 21.36 2.29
N GLN A 32 10.77 20.57 3.36
CA GLN A 32 11.93 19.76 3.72
C GLN A 32 11.74 18.27 3.36
N ILE A 33 10.55 17.89 2.83
CA ILE A 33 10.30 16.51 2.43
C ILE A 33 11.05 16.21 1.14
N GLU A 34 11.99 15.28 1.20
CA GLU A 34 12.69 14.76 0.03
C GLU A 34 11.95 13.58 -0.61
N HIS A 35 11.39 12.71 0.24
CA HIS A 35 10.68 11.50 -0.23
C HIS A 35 9.46 11.18 0.62
N VAL A 36 8.46 10.57 -0.01
CA VAL A 36 7.26 10.02 0.62
C VAL A 36 7.36 8.49 0.59
N LEU A 37 7.33 7.88 1.76
CA LEU A 37 7.44 6.44 1.96
C LEU A 37 6.30 5.93 2.82
N LEU A 38 5.77 4.76 2.49
CA LEU A 38 4.94 4.02 3.43
C LEU A 38 5.81 3.31 4.48
N PRO A 39 5.24 2.88 5.63
CA PRO A 39 6.05 2.29 6.70
C PRO A 39 6.96 1.15 6.25
N GLY A 40 6.50 0.24 5.39
CA GLY A 40 7.30 -0.88 4.88
C GLY A 40 8.47 -0.41 4.01
N ASP A 41 8.27 0.64 3.20
CA ASP A 41 9.33 1.25 2.39
C ASP A 41 10.36 1.94 3.28
N TYR A 42 9.90 2.66 4.30
CA TYR A 42 10.79 3.34 5.24
C TYR A 42 11.66 2.34 6.03
N ILE A 43 11.08 1.25 6.53
CA ILE A 43 11.84 0.20 7.24
C ILE A 43 12.86 -0.43 6.30
N SER A 44 12.47 -0.76 5.07
CA SER A 44 13.40 -1.28 4.06
C SER A 44 14.56 -0.32 3.80
N TYR A 45 14.25 0.97 3.63
CA TYR A 45 15.27 2.02 3.48
C TYR A 45 16.23 2.07 4.69
N LYS A 46 15.71 2.01 5.91
CA LYS A 46 16.55 1.99 7.14
C LYS A 46 17.49 0.80 7.19
N PHE A 47 17.09 -0.34 6.61
CA PHE A 47 17.96 -1.52 6.55
C PHE A 47 18.99 -1.45 5.42
N THR A 48 18.63 -0.91 4.27
CA THR A 48 19.43 -1.05 3.04
C THR A 48 20.09 0.23 2.57
N ASN A 49 19.60 1.39 2.99
CA ASN A 49 19.85 2.72 2.43
C ASN A 49 19.38 2.89 0.96
N GLU A 50 18.56 1.92 0.45
CA GLU A 50 17.99 1.98 -0.89
C GLU A 50 16.57 2.55 -0.84
N LEU A 51 16.34 3.64 -1.58
CA LEU A 51 15.04 4.28 -1.70
C LEU A 51 14.22 3.60 -2.81
N THR A 52 13.33 2.71 -2.43
CA THR A 52 12.43 2.00 -3.36
C THR A 52 11.02 1.95 -2.82
N THR A 53 10.04 1.90 -3.72
CA THR A 53 8.62 1.65 -3.41
C THR A 53 8.06 0.57 -4.31
N THR A 54 6.80 0.20 -4.13
CA THR A 54 6.09 -0.79 -4.95
C THR A 54 4.74 -0.25 -5.42
N ILE A 55 4.18 -0.83 -6.48
CA ILE A 55 2.82 -0.51 -6.93
C ILE A 55 1.81 -0.78 -5.79
N SER A 56 2.02 -1.83 -5.01
CA SER A 56 1.17 -2.12 -3.83
C SER A 56 1.17 -0.94 -2.85
N ALA A 57 2.34 -0.44 -2.46
CA ALA A 57 2.46 0.70 -1.56
C ALA A 57 1.87 1.99 -2.18
N LEU A 58 2.16 2.29 -3.44
CA LEU A 58 1.62 3.46 -4.13
C LEU A 58 0.09 3.42 -4.22
N SER A 59 -0.49 2.24 -4.45
CA SER A 59 -1.94 2.08 -4.48
C SER A 59 -2.58 2.27 -3.11
N GLU A 60 -1.97 1.81 -2.03
CA GLU A 60 -2.40 2.08 -0.65
C GLU A 60 -2.29 3.56 -0.30
N GLY A 61 -1.27 4.24 -0.81
CA GLY A 61 -1.12 5.69 -0.67
C GLY A 61 -2.10 6.51 -1.50
N ILE A 62 -2.84 5.87 -2.41
CA ILE A 62 -3.74 6.48 -3.41
C ILE A 62 -2.97 7.36 -4.41
N PHE A 63 -1.79 6.92 -4.81
CA PHE A 63 -0.97 7.59 -5.82
C PHE A 63 -0.96 6.87 -7.18
N TRP A 64 -1.50 5.63 -7.28
CA TRP A 64 -1.40 4.81 -8.47
C TRP A 64 -2.63 4.92 -9.38
N ASP A 65 -2.42 5.27 -10.66
CA ASP A 65 -3.45 5.24 -11.71
C ASP A 65 -3.46 3.83 -12.36
N PHE A 66 -4.46 3.04 -12.00
CA PHE A 66 -4.60 1.67 -12.49
C PHE A 66 -4.92 1.56 -13.98
N ASN A 67 -5.53 2.59 -14.57
CA ASN A 67 -5.85 2.60 -16.00
C ASN A 67 -4.63 2.92 -16.84
N LYS A 68 -3.81 3.89 -16.40
CA LYS A 68 -2.58 4.29 -17.09
C LYS A 68 -1.37 3.44 -16.67
N ASN A 69 -1.45 2.75 -15.52
CA ASN A 69 -0.38 1.97 -14.90
C ASN A 69 0.87 2.83 -14.64
N GLU A 70 0.65 3.97 -13.99
CA GLU A 70 1.68 4.94 -13.61
C GLU A 70 1.25 5.69 -12.32
N ILE A 71 2.17 6.45 -11.72
CA ILE A 71 1.79 7.41 -10.67
C ILE A 71 0.82 8.42 -11.28
N SER A 72 -0.29 8.67 -10.59
CA SER A 72 -1.39 9.50 -11.09
C SER A 72 -1.00 10.96 -11.26
N LYS A 73 -0.70 11.37 -12.49
CA LYS A 73 -0.43 12.77 -12.81
C LYS A 73 -1.59 13.68 -12.45
N GLU A 74 -2.84 13.22 -12.70
CA GLU A 74 -4.04 14.01 -12.36
C GLU A 74 -4.13 14.29 -10.84
N LEU A 75 -3.69 13.34 -9.99
CA LEU A 75 -3.62 13.54 -8.54
C LEU A 75 -2.48 14.48 -8.16
N LEU A 76 -1.29 14.27 -8.75
CA LEU A 76 -0.14 15.14 -8.50
C LEU A 76 -0.44 16.58 -8.87
N ASP A 77 -1.03 16.81 -10.04
CA ASP A 77 -1.43 18.14 -10.51
C ASP A 77 -2.47 18.78 -9.58
N TYR A 78 -3.47 17.99 -9.12
CA TYR A 78 -4.52 18.47 -8.22
C TYR A 78 -3.98 18.97 -6.89
N TYR A 79 -3.04 18.25 -6.27
CA TYR A 79 -2.41 18.62 -5.00
C TYR A 79 -1.10 19.41 -5.18
N HIS A 80 -0.67 19.63 -6.43
CA HIS A 80 0.62 20.25 -6.76
C HIS A 80 1.80 19.52 -6.07
N PHE A 81 1.81 18.18 -6.16
CA PHE A 81 2.92 17.35 -5.69
C PHE A 81 3.94 17.14 -6.80
N GLU A 82 5.22 17.14 -6.41
CA GLU A 82 6.31 16.84 -7.35
C GLU A 82 6.50 15.31 -7.48
N ILE A 83 6.69 14.84 -8.71
CA ILE A 83 6.95 13.42 -8.98
C ILE A 83 8.23 12.92 -8.31
N SER A 84 9.21 13.80 -8.08
CA SER A 84 10.47 13.49 -7.41
C SER A 84 10.34 13.06 -5.95
N LEU A 85 9.17 13.28 -5.34
CA LEU A 85 8.86 12.78 -4.00
C LEU A 85 8.76 11.26 -3.93
N PHE A 86 8.57 10.59 -5.06
CA PHE A 86 8.37 9.14 -5.09
C PHE A 86 9.65 8.42 -5.51
N PRO A 87 10.09 7.41 -4.73
CA PRO A 87 11.25 6.60 -5.06
C PRO A 87 11.08 5.73 -6.31
N GLU A 88 12.16 5.07 -6.71
CA GLU A 88 12.14 4.04 -7.75
C GLU A 88 11.09 2.95 -7.45
N ILE A 89 10.27 2.64 -8.45
CA ILE A 89 9.24 1.60 -8.33
C ILE A 89 9.85 0.26 -8.68
N LYS A 90 9.77 -0.70 -7.76
CA LYS A 90 10.15 -2.11 -7.96
C LYS A 90 8.95 -3.04 -7.79
N GLN A 91 9.07 -4.25 -8.32
CA GLN A 91 8.06 -5.30 -8.11
C GLN A 91 8.06 -5.72 -6.64
N VAL A 92 6.92 -6.21 -6.14
CA VAL A 92 6.79 -6.68 -4.76
C VAL A 92 7.83 -7.77 -4.43
N PHE A 93 8.00 -8.73 -5.34
CA PHE A 93 9.00 -9.82 -5.24
C PHE A 93 10.25 -9.49 -6.04
N GLU A 94 10.98 -8.45 -5.62
CA GLU A 94 12.22 -8.02 -6.27
C GLU A 94 13.29 -7.72 -5.22
N ASN A 95 14.53 -7.55 -5.65
CA ASN A 95 15.62 -7.13 -4.75
C ASN A 95 15.49 -5.62 -4.45
N HIS A 96 15.05 -5.30 -3.24
CA HIS A 96 14.90 -3.93 -2.73
C HIS A 96 16.16 -3.38 -2.06
N GLY A 97 17.24 -4.13 -2.05
CA GLY A 97 18.54 -3.75 -1.49
C GLY A 97 19.13 -4.82 -0.58
N GLN A 98 20.40 -4.67 -0.33
CA GLN A 98 21.14 -5.48 0.64
C GLN A 98 21.25 -4.71 1.95
N ILE A 99 21.15 -5.43 3.07
CA ILE A 99 21.32 -4.82 4.40
C ILE A 99 22.68 -4.12 4.53
N SER A 100 22.69 -2.91 5.08
CA SER A 100 23.92 -2.17 5.31
C SER A 100 24.80 -2.85 6.36
N SER A 101 26.12 -2.70 6.24
CA SER A 101 27.06 -3.33 7.18
C SER A 101 26.86 -2.87 8.62
N SER A 102 26.46 -1.60 8.82
CA SER A 102 26.16 -1.05 10.14
C SER A 102 24.96 -1.73 10.78
N VAL A 103 23.86 -1.86 10.04
CA VAL A 103 22.63 -2.53 10.52
C VAL A 103 22.87 -4.02 10.72
N ALA A 104 23.61 -4.68 9.82
CA ALA A 104 23.98 -6.08 9.98
C ALA A 104 24.73 -6.32 11.29
N THR A 105 25.68 -5.45 11.61
CA THR A 105 26.47 -5.53 12.85
C THR A 105 25.60 -5.27 14.08
N GLU A 106 24.79 -4.21 14.05
CA GLU A 106 23.92 -3.82 15.17
C GLU A 106 22.91 -4.91 15.54
N LEU A 107 22.32 -5.55 14.52
CA LEU A 107 21.29 -6.57 14.70
C LEU A 107 21.83 -8.02 14.73
N GLY A 108 23.13 -8.23 14.57
CA GLY A 108 23.73 -9.57 14.52
C GLY A 108 23.28 -10.37 13.30
N LEU A 109 23.02 -9.72 12.16
CA LEU A 109 22.55 -10.33 10.93
C LEU A 109 23.72 -10.53 9.94
N SER A 110 23.50 -11.41 8.94
CA SER A 110 24.47 -11.56 7.84
C SER A 110 24.50 -10.32 6.95
N ALA A 111 25.67 -9.78 6.66
CA ALA A 111 25.86 -8.65 5.76
C ALA A 111 25.42 -8.94 4.30
N ASN A 112 25.21 -10.22 3.94
CA ASN A 112 24.73 -10.63 2.62
C ASN A 112 23.20 -10.74 2.52
N LEU A 113 22.48 -10.45 3.60
CA LEU A 113 21.02 -10.50 3.62
C LEU A 113 20.42 -9.44 2.71
N LYS A 114 19.45 -9.85 1.90
CA LYS A 114 18.72 -8.96 0.97
C LYS A 114 17.26 -8.85 1.39
N ILE A 115 16.67 -7.71 1.14
CA ILE A 115 15.21 -7.53 1.22
C ILE A 115 14.65 -7.83 -0.16
N THR A 116 13.89 -8.91 -0.27
CA THR A 116 13.37 -9.42 -1.55
C THR A 116 11.84 -9.40 -1.64
N TYR A 117 11.20 -8.78 -0.66
CA TYR A 117 9.74 -8.68 -0.58
C TYR A 117 9.33 -7.47 0.24
N LYS A 118 8.38 -6.69 -0.28
CA LYS A 118 7.67 -5.62 0.44
C LYS A 118 6.23 -5.55 -0.01
N ALA A 119 5.29 -5.53 0.93
CA ALA A 119 3.88 -5.31 0.67
C ALA A 119 3.20 -4.63 1.85
N GLY A 120 1.98 -4.14 1.65
CA GLY A 120 1.10 -3.71 2.74
C GLY A 120 0.64 -4.88 3.61
N ASP A 121 0.07 -4.57 4.76
CA ASP A 121 -0.34 -5.58 5.75
C ASP A 121 -1.45 -6.50 5.22
N GLN A 122 -2.48 -5.95 4.59
CA GLN A 122 -3.63 -6.73 4.13
C GLN A 122 -3.31 -7.65 2.94
N PRO A 123 -2.62 -7.18 1.88
CA PRO A 123 -2.12 -8.06 0.83
C PRO A 123 -1.19 -9.15 1.37
N ASN A 124 -0.33 -8.83 2.36
CA ASN A 124 0.56 -9.78 2.99
C ASN A 124 -0.19 -10.85 3.79
N ASN A 125 -1.23 -10.47 4.55
CA ASN A 125 -2.08 -11.40 5.27
C ASN A 125 -2.80 -12.37 4.31
N ALA A 126 -3.34 -11.87 3.21
CA ALA A 126 -3.97 -12.69 2.18
C ALA A 126 -2.97 -13.68 1.54
N LEU A 127 -1.77 -13.22 1.21
CA LEU A 127 -0.69 -14.07 0.70
C LEU A 127 -0.36 -15.20 1.69
N SER A 128 -0.28 -14.92 2.99
CA SER A 128 0.03 -15.93 4.01
C SER A 128 -1.02 -17.04 4.10
N LEU A 129 -2.24 -16.77 3.65
CA LEU A 129 -3.34 -17.74 3.54
C LEU A 129 -3.43 -18.40 2.15
N GLY A 130 -2.49 -18.10 1.25
CA GLY A 130 -2.48 -18.61 -0.12
C GLY A 130 -3.54 -17.96 -1.03
N VAL A 131 -4.11 -16.82 -0.64
CA VAL A 131 -5.10 -16.08 -1.43
C VAL A 131 -4.37 -15.20 -2.42
N VAL A 132 -4.31 -15.60 -3.70
CA VAL A 132 -3.50 -14.98 -4.75
C VAL A 132 -4.22 -14.82 -6.09
N GLU A 133 -5.37 -15.51 -6.29
CA GLU A 133 -6.10 -15.52 -7.54
C GLU A 133 -7.49 -14.86 -7.44
N PRO A 134 -8.01 -14.29 -8.55
CA PRO A 134 -9.35 -13.70 -8.56
C PRO A 134 -10.43 -14.69 -8.13
N GLY A 135 -11.32 -14.23 -7.25
CA GLY A 135 -12.38 -15.03 -6.67
C GLY A 135 -12.02 -15.66 -5.31
N GLU A 136 -10.74 -15.66 -4.94
CA GLU A 136 -10.30 -16.10 -3.61
C GLU A 136 -10.52 -15.01 -2.57
N ILE A 137 -10.81 -15.42 -1.33
CA ILE A 137 -11.15 -14.51 -0.22
C ILE A 137 -10.42 -14.96 1.04
N ALA A 138 -9.79 -14.00 1.73
CA ALA A 138 -9.28 -14.12 3.08
C ALA A 138 -10.16 -13.32 4.05
N THR A 139 -10.41 -13.87 5.23
CA THR A 139 -11.14 -13.17 6.28
C THR A 139 -10.41 -13.22 7.60
N THR A 140 -10.46 -12.13 8.34
CA THR A 140 -9.99 -12.07 9.72
C THR A 140 -11.11 -11.64 10.62
N ALA A 141 -11.23 -12.28 11.80
CA ALA A 141 -12.24 -11.97 12.80
C ALA A 141 -11.54 -11.64 14.12
N GLY A 142 -11.22 -10.36 14.30
CA GLY A 142 -10.69 -9.80 15.54
C GLY A 142 -11.72 -8.86 16.18
N THR A 143 -11.25 -7.83 16.88
CA THR A 143 -12.09 -6.72 17.37
C THR A 143 -12.85 -6.04 16.22
N SER A 144 -12.20 -5.87 15.09
CA SER A 144 -12.81 -5.59 13.78
C SER A 144 -12.55 -6.75 12.84
N GLY A 145 -13.52 -7.04 11.97
CA GLY A 145 -13.38 -8.01 10.89
C GLY A 145 -12.85 -7.36 9.63
N VAL A 146 -12.07 -8.11 8.87
CA VAL A 146 -11.67 -7.72 7.53
C VAL A 146 -12.04 -8.85 6.57
N ILE A 147 -12.67 -8.48 5.46
CA ILE A 147 -12.86 -9.34 4.30
C ILE A 147 -11.99 -8.79 3.19
N TYR A 148 -11.08 -9.61 2.69
CA TYR A 148 -10.17 -9.28 1.61
C TYR A 148 -10.34 -10.28 0.47
N GLY A 149 -10.83 -9.82 -0.67
CA GLY A 149 -11.01 -10.67 -1.86
C GLY A 149 -10.15 -10.17 -3.02
N ILE A 150 -9.81 -11.05 -3.95
CA ILE A 150 -9.07 -10.68 -5.15
C ILE A 150 -10.02 -10.59 -6.35
N SER A 151 -9.96 -9.47 -7.06
CA SER A 151 -10.70 -9.19 -8.29
C SER A 151 -9.73 -8.99 -9.47
N SER A 152 -10.18 -9.34 -10.67
CA SER A 152 -9.51 -8.96 -11.92
C SER A 152 -10.06 -7.67 -12.54
N GLU A 153 -11.05 -7.04 -11.90
CA GLU A 153 -11.75 -5.89 -12.44
C GLU A 153 -11.31 -4.60 -11.77
N LEU A 154 -11.10 -3.56 -12.57
CA LEU A 154 -10.84 -2.20 -12.10
C LEU A 154 -12.18 -1.52 -11.81
N LYS A 155 -12.68 -1.66 -10.59
CA LYS A 155 -13.95 -1.05 -10.17
C LYS A 155 -13.77 -0.16 -8.96
N TYR A 156 -14.30 1.05 -9.05
CA TYR A 156 -14.46 1.96 -7.92
C TYR A 156 -15.84 1.79 -7.31
N ASP A 157 -15.93 1.71 -5.98
CA ASP A 157 -17.21 1.76 -5.27
C ASP A 157 -17.56 3.21 -4.90
N PRO A 158 -18.55 3.84 -5.58
CA PRO A 158 -18.93 5.22 -5.32
C PRO A 158 -19.48 5.47 -3.92
N ASN A 159 -19.90 4.41 -3.23
CA ASN A 159 -20.35 4.49 -1.84
C ASN A 159 -19.23 4.31 -0.81
N CYS A 160 -17.97 4.13 -1.26
CA CYS A 160 -16.78 3.96 -0.41
C CYS A 160 -16.93 2.87 0.67
N ARG A 161 -17.66 1.79 0.38
CA ARG A 161 -17.87 0.66 1.30
C ARG A 161 -16.68 -0.29 1.34
N VAL A 162 -15.89 -0.28 0.27
CA VAL A 162 -14.68 -1.09 0.11
C VAL A 162 -13.54 -0.22 -0.38
N ASN A 163 -12.32 -0.66 -0.09
CA ASN A 163 -11.09 -0.10 -0.65
C ASN A 163 -10.47 -1.09 -1.63
N SER A 164 -9.82 -0.60 -2.67
CA SER A 164 -9.22 -1.42 -3.71
C SER A 164 -7.75 -1.06 -3.88
N PHE A 165 -6.86 -2.06 -3.75
CA PHE A 165 -5.42 -1.87 -3.81
C PHE A 165 -4.77 -2.88 -4.76
N ALA A 166 -3.56 -2.61 -5.22
CA ALA A 166 -2.77 -3.59 -5.93
C ALA A 166 -2.37 -4.74 -4.98
N HIS A 167 -2.77 -5.96 -5.31
CA HIS A 167 -2.33 -7.14 -4.56
C HIS A 167 -0.83 -7.41 -4.77
N VAL A 168 -0.23 -8.29 -3.96
CA VAL A 168 1.22 -8.60 -4.01
C VAL A 168 1.71 -9.06 -5.39
N ASN A 169 0.88 -9.74 -6.14
CA ASN A 169 1.17 -10.24 -7.48
C ASN A 169 0.46 -9.44 -8.59
N TYR A 170 0.12 -8.18 -8.32
CA TYR A 170 -0.43 -7.29 -9.34
C TYR A 170 0.57 -7.05 -10.47
N SER A 171 0.09 -7.14 -11.69
CA SER A 171 0.73 -6.58 -12.88
C SER A 171 -0.32 -5.97 -13.79
N LYS A 172 0.12 -5.20 -14.78
CA LYS A 172 -0.78 -4.60 -15.77
C LYS A 172 -1.62 -5.66 -16.50
N GLU A 173 -1.02 -6.81 -16.77
CA GLU A 173 -1.63 -7.93 -17.49
C GLU A 173 -2.55 -8.75 -16.60
N LEU A 174 -2.13 -9.02 -15.37
CA LEU A 174 -2.85 -9.92 -14.47
C LEU A 174 -3.92 -9.20 -13.65
N ARG A 175 -3.79 -7.89 -13.40
CA ARG A 175 -4.78 -7.08 -12.67
C ARG A 175 -5.29 -7.75 -11.40
N ARG A 176 -4.39 -8.13 -10.50
CA ARG A 176 -4.77 -8.67 -9.19
C ARG A 176 -5.06 -7.52 -8.24
N ILE A 177 -6.34 -7.20 -8.08
CA ILE A 177 -6.83 -6.11 -7.24
C ILE A 177 -7.35 -6.71 -5.94
N GLY A 178 -6.73 -6.35 -4.83
CA GLY A 178 -7.24 -6.66 -3.50
C GLY A 178 -8.38 -5.70 -3.14
N VAL A 179 -9.58 -6.25 -2.93
CA VAL A 179 -10.77 -5.51 -2.50
C VAL A 179 -11.00 -5.78 -1.03
N LEU A 180 -10.91 -4.74 -0.23
CA LEU A 180 -10.94 -4.79 1.23
C LEU A 180 -12.20 -4.15 1.78
N MET A 181 -12.92 -4.89 2.63
CA MET A 181 -14.02 -4.38 3.45
C MET A 181 -13.70 -4.55 4.94
N CYS A 182 -13.80 -3.46 5.70
CA CYS A 182 -13.69 -3.49 7.16
C CYS A 182 -15.09 -3.55 7.77
N ILE A 183 -15.27 -4.45 8.75
CA ILE A 183 -16.51 -4.64 9.49
C ILE A 183 -16.20 -4.36 10.96
N ASN A 184 -16.86 -3.35 11.54
CA ASN A 184 -16.72 -3.04 12.95
C ASN A 184 -17.63 -3.95 13.81
N GLY A 185 -17.19 -4.26 15.03
CA GLY A 185 -17.99 -4.98 16.02
C GLY A 185 -17.93 -6.51 15.97
N THR A 186 -17.06 -7.11 15.16
CA THR A 186 -16.88 -8.57 15.13
C THR A 186 -16.39 -9.13 16.47
N GLY A 187 -15.64 -8.35 17.26
CA GLY A 187 -15.23 -8.74 18.61
C GLY A 187 -16.39 -8.93 19.59
N ILE A 188 -17.48 -8.19 19.40
CA ILE A 188 -18.73 -8.37 20.19
C ILE A 188 -19.38 -9.70 19.84
N LEU A 189 -19.46 -10.05 18.55
CA LEU A 189 -20.02 -11.34 18.11
C LEU A 189 -19.22 -12.52 18.65
N ASN A 190 -17.89 -12.46 18.57
CA ASN A 190 -17.02 -13.51 19.12
C ASN A 190 -17.18 -13.68 20.64
N SER A 191 -17.46 -12.61 21.39
CA SER A 191 -17.70 -12.70 22.84
C SER A 191 -19.06 -13.28 23.20
N LEU A 192 -20.05 -13.18 22.31
CA LEU A 192 -21.37 -13.79 22.50
C LEU A 192 -21.38 -15.30 22.22
N GLU A 193 -20.51 -15.79 21.33
CA GLU A 193 -20.38 -17.24 21.07
C GLU A 193 -19.69 -18.00 22.19
N THR A 194 -18.99 -17.31 23.10
CA THR A 194 -18.28 -17.90 24.25
C THR A 194 -19.08 -17.85 25.55
N MET A 195 -20.32 -17.35 25.54
CA MET A 195 -21.30 -17.33 26.63
C MET A 195 -22.31 -18.46 26.49
#